data_125cb62e7ad00d71d7c33d2156865855
#
_entry.id   125cb62e7ad00d71d7c33d2156865855
#
_cell.length_a   1.000
_cell.length_b   1.000
_cell.length_c   1.000
_cell.angle_alpha   90.00
_cell.angle_beta   90.00
_cell.angle_gamma   90.00
#
_symmetry.space_group_name_H-M   'P 1'
#
loop_
_entity.id
_entity.type
_entity.pdbx_description
1 polymer ?
#
loop_
_entity_poly.entity_id
_entity_poly.type
_entity_poly.pdbx_seq_one_letter_code
_entity_poly.pdbx_strand_id
1 'polypeptide(L)'
;MAFNKYSQRVTQDPTQPAAQAMLHAIGMNDEDFEKPLIGIASTGYEGNPCNMHLNDLSVKIKDSITASKYVGLIFNTIGVSDGISMGTFGMRYSLPSRDIIADSMETVVQAMSYDGLITVVGCDKNMPGALMAMLRLDRPSILVYGGTIDSGCYNNKELDVVSAFEAWGEKVSGKINESE
;
A
#
# COMPACT_ATOMS: atom_id res chain seq x y z
N MET A 1 -1.09 -29.09 7.15
CA MET A 1 -1.52 -28.31 5.98
C MET A 1 -0.31 -27.58 5.45
N ALA A 2 -0.06 -27.63 4.14
CA ALA A 2 1.03 -26.87 3.55
C ALA A 2 0.71 -25.37 3.60
N PHE A 3 1.63 -24.55 4.11
CA PHE A 3 1.45 -23.11 4.20
C PHE A 3 1.62 -22.41 2.85
N ASN A 4 2.24 -23.08 1.87
CA ASN A 4 2.46 -22.63 0.48
C ASN A 4 1.38 -23.18 -0.49
N LYS A 5 0.14 -23.16 -0.08
CA LYS A 5 -1.01 -23.75 -0.78
C LYS A 5 -1.18 -23.29 -2.24
N TYR A 6 -0.91 -21.99 -2.49
CA TYR A 6 -1.08 -21.39 -3.81
C TYR A 6 0.25 -21.31 -4.56
N SER A 7 1.33 -20.91 -3.88
CA SER A 7 2.63 -20.69 -4.51
C SER A 7 3.30 -21.97 -5.01
N GLN A 8 3.00 -23.14 -4.42
CA GLN A 8 3.53 -24.41 -4.89
C GLN A 8 3.29 -24.67 -6.40
N ARG A 9 2.26 -24.05 -6.98
CA ARG A 9 1.98 -24.16 -8.43
C ARG A 9 3.07 -23.56 -9.29
N VAL A 10 3.76 -22.54 -8.80
CA VAL A 10 4.82 -21.84 -9.53
C VAL A 10 6.22 -22.18 -8.99
N THR A 11 6.32 -22.66 -7.74
CA THR A 11 7.61 -22.98 -7.11
C THR A 11 7.97 -24.45 -7.20
N GLN A 12 6.99 -25.37 -7.19
CA GLN A 12 7.25 -26.82 -7.05
C GLN A 12 6.70 -27.66 -8.20
N ASP A 13 5.78 -27.12 -9.01
CA ASP A 13 5.21 -27.88 -10.13
C ASP A 13 6.27 -28.10 -11.22
N PRO A 14 6.65 -29.36 -11.54
CA PRO A 14 7.67 -29.66 -12.54
C PRO A 14 7.29 -29.23 -13.95
N THR A 15 6.03 -28.89 -14.19
CA THR A 15 5.57 -28.35 -15.48
C THR A 15 5.77 -26.84 -15.61
N GLN A 16 6.31 -26.18 -14.58
CA GLN A 16 6.53 -24.73 -14.51
C GLN A 16 8.04 -24.34 -14.43
N PRO A 17 8.95 -24.90 -15.25
CA PRO A 17 10.38 -24.60 -15.14
C PRO A 17 10.70 -23.15 -15.48
N ALA A 18 9.91 -22.48 -16.32
CA ALA A 18 10.09 -21.06 -16.65
C ALA A 18 9.77 -20.16 -15.44
N ALA A 19 8.71 -20.46 -14.69
CA ALA A 19 8.38 -19.73 -13.47
C ALA A 19 9.51 -19.87 -12.42
N GLN A 20 10.00 -21.08 -12.21
CA GLN A 20 11.10 -21.37 -11.28
C GLN A 20 12.39 -20.62 -11.68
N ALA A 21 12.76 -20.63 -12.97
CA ALA A 21 13.91 -19.89 -13.47
C ALA A 21 13.78 -18.37 -13.24
N MET A 22 12.59 -17.80 -13.43
CA MET A 22 12.34 -16.38 -13.17
C MET A 22 12.39 -16.06 -11.66
N LEU A 23 11.91 -16.96 -10.81
CA LEU A 23 11.98 -16.79 -9.37
C LEU A 23 13.44 -16.86 -8.86
N HIS A 24 14.27 -17.74 -9.43
CA HIS A 24 15.72 -17.72 -9.18
C HIS A 24 16.37 -16.40 -9.62
N ALA A 25 15.97 -15.84 -10.75
CA ALA A 25 16.50 -14.58 -11.26
C ALA A 25 16.24 -13.37 -10.35
N ILE A 26 15.20 -13.41 -9.50
CA ILE A 26 14.95 -12.38 -8.48
C ILE A 26 15.60 -12.69 -7.13
N GLY A 27 16.46 -13.74 -7.07
CA GLY A 27 17.27 -14.08 -5.90
C GLY A 27 16.69 -15.14 -4.97
N MET A 28 15.61 -15.82 -5.34
CA MET A 28 15.11 -16.98 -4.58
C MET A 28 16.02 -18.20 -4.81
N ASN A 29 16.20 -19.00 -3.76
CA ASN A 29 16.90 -20.27 -3.82
C ASN A 29 15.94 -21.46 -3.64
N ASP A 30 16.45 -22.69 -3.76
CA ASP A 30 15.63 -23.91 -3.66
C ASP A 30 14.90 -24.04 -2.32
N GLU A 31 15.52 -23.59 -1.22
CA GLU A 31 14.87 -23.60 0.10
C GLU A 31 13.69 -22.62 0.18
N ASP A 32 13.72 -21.53 -0.59
CA ASP A 32 12.66 -20.55 -0.65
C ASP A 32 11.41 -21.08 -1.38
N PHE A 33 11.60 -22.05 -2.26
CA PHE A 33 10.49 -22.67 -2.99
C PHE A 33 9.55 -23.51 -2.10
N GLU A 34 10.05 -23.95 -0.94
CA GLU A 34 9.25 -24.64 0.06
C GLU A 34 8.47 -23.71 1.01
N LYS A 35 8.75 -22.41 0.95
CA LYS A 35 8.19 -21.40 1.84
C LYS A 35 6.94 -20.75 1.21
N PRO A 36 6.00 -20.27 2.04
CA PRO A 36 4.92 -19.41 1.57
C PRO A 36 5.44 -18.11 0.95
N LEU A 37 4.86 -17.70 -0.17
CA LEU A 37 5.08 -16.41 -0.79
C LEU A 37 4.07 -15.39 -0.27
N ILE A 38 4.54 -14.33 0.35
CA ILE A 38 3.70 -13.27 0.92
C ILE A 38 3.85 -12.01 0.09
N GLY A 39 2.77 -11.59 -0.56
CA GLY A 39 2.71 -10.32 -1.24
C GLY A 39 2.68 -9.16 -0.23
N ILE A 40 3.50 -8.13 -0.44
CA ILE A 40 3.50 -6.90 0.34
C ILE A 40 3.07 -5.79 -0.61
N ALA A 41 1.79 -5.43 -0.56
CA ALA A 41 1.20 -4.42 -1.43
C ALA A 41 1.30 -3.04 -0.78
N SER A 42 2.06 -2.12 -1.39
CA SER A 42 2.24 -0.76 -0.90
C SER A 42 1.52 0.25 -1.77
N THR A 43 0.84 1.23 -1.15
CA THR A 43 0.37 2.44 -1.83
C THR A 43 1.38 3.59 -1.70
N GLY A 44 2.65 3.27 -1.43
CA GLY A 44 3.73 4.24 -1.25
C GLY A 44 4.09 4.97 -2.53
N TYR A 45 4.14 6.31 -2.47
CA TYR A 45 4.66 7.20 -3.50
C TYR A 45 4.95 8.58 -2.91
N GLU A 46 5.80 9.38 -3.56
CA GLU A 46 6.32 10.65 -3.02
C GLU A 46 5.30 11.80 -3.04
N GLY A 47 4.31 11.75 -3.92
CA GLY A 47 3.36 12.85 -4.16
C GLY A 47 2.24 12.99 -3.12
N ASN A 48 2.28 12.25 -2.01
CA ASN A 48 1.28 12.31 -0.95
C ASN A 48 1.94 12.11 0.42
N PRO A 49 1.86 13.07 1.34
CA PRO A 49 2.46 12.96 2.67
C PRO A 49 1.92 11.76 3.48
N CYS A 50 0.68 11.31 3.23
CA CYS A 50 0.17 10.09 3.86
C CYS A 50 0.86 8.80 3.38
N ASN A 51 1.54 8.83 2.23
CA ASN A 51 2.03 7.64 1.54
C ASN A 51 3.55 7.63 1.35
N MET A 52 4.24 8.77 1.47
CA MET A 52 5.65 8.90 1.11
C MET A 52 6.59 7.96 1.89
N HIS A 53 6.24 7.58 3.11
CA HIS A 53 7.03 6.71 4.00
C HIS A 53 6.66 5.23 3.90
N LEU A 54 5.61 4.87 3.16
CA LEU A 54 5.07 3.50 3.15
C LEU A 54 6.01 2.48 2.50
N ASN A 55 6.84 2.91 1.55
CA ASN A 55 7.84 2.04 0.95
C ASN A 55 8.92 1.63 1.95
N ASP A 56 9.39 2.54 2.80
CA ASP A 56 10.34 2.24 3.87
C ASP A 56 9.72 1.28 4.91
N LEU A 57 8.45 1.49 5.24
CA LEU A 57 7.71 0.58 6.11
C LEU A 57 7.56 -0.81 5.47
N SER A 58 7.33 -0.88 4.16
CA SER A 58 7.25 -2.14 3.41
C SER A 58 8.56 -2.93 3.46
N VAL A 59 9.71 -2.27 3.41
CA VAL A 59 11.03 -2.92 3.56
C VAL A 59 11.16 -3.54 4.95
N LYS A 60 10.81 -2.81 6.02
CA LYS A 60 10.84 -3.34 7.40
C LYS A 60 9.92 -4.54 7.58
N ILE A 61 8.75 -4.53 6.94
CA ILE A 61 7.81 -5.66 6.93
C ILE A 61 8.43 -6.85 6.21
N LYS A 62 9.05 -6.63 5.04
CA LYS A 62 9.75 -7.69 4.31
C LYS A 62 10.84 -8.35 5.15
N ASP A 63 11.64 -7.55 5.88
CA ASP A 63 12.69 -8.07 6.77
C ASP A 63 12.08 -8.95 7.87
N SER A 64 10.96 -8.54 8.44
CA SER A 64 10.24 -9.31 9.46
C SER A 64 9.67 -10.63 8.93
N ILE A 65 9.15 -10.63 7.69
CA ILE A 65 8.68 -11.84 7.00
C ILE A 65 9.84 -12.80 6.77
N THR A 66 10.99 -12.29 6.31
CA THR A 66 12.20 -13.07 6.10
C THR A 66 12.72 -13.68 7.40
N ALA A 67 12.74 -12.91 8.49
CA ALA A 67 13.10 -13.42 9.82
C ALA A 67 12.14 -14.51 10.31
N SER A 68 10.89 -14.49 9.87
CA SER A 68 9.87 -15.50 10.14
C SER A 68 9.95 -16.72 9.20
N LYS A 69 10.98 -16.80 8.36
CA LYS A 69 11.23 -17.88 7.38
C LYS A 69 10.16 -18.00 6.29
N TYR A 70 9.55 -16.87 5.89
CA TYR A 70 8.70 -16.75 4.72
C TYR A 70 9.38 -15.89 3.65
N VAL A 71 8.85 -15.89 2.43
CA VAL A 71 9.35 -15.05 1.34
C VAL A 71 8.42 -13.86 1.15
N GLY A 72 8.92 -12.65 1.43
CA GLY A 72 8.20 -11.39 1.23
C GLY A 72 8.54 -10.75 -0.11
N LEU A 73 7.53 -10.44 -0.92
CA LEU A 73 7.68 -9.82 -2.24
C LEU A 73 6.89 -8.52 -2.29
N ILE A 74 7.61 -7.38 -2.36
CA ILE A 74 7.01 -6.04 -2.40
C ILE A 74 6.54 -5.72 -3.81
N PHE A 75 5.34 -5.17 -3.92
CA PHE A 75 4.84 -4.52 -5.13
C PHE A 75 4.05 -3.28 -4.77
N ASN A 76 3.96 -2.34 -5.70
CA ASN A 76 3.22 -1.10 -5.50
C ASN A 76 1.93 -1.07 -6.32
N THR A 77 0.93 -0.41 -5.78
CA THR A 77 -0.28 0.02 -6.48
C THR A 77 -0.46 1.52 -6.34
N ILE A 78 -1.45 2.06 -7.01
CA ILE A 78 -1.75 3.49 -6.97
C ILE A 78 -2.25 3.93 -5.59
N GLY A 79 -2.15 5.23 -5.33
CA GLY A 79 -2.84 5.93 -4.27
C GLY A 79 -3.30 7.30 -4.75
N VAL A 80 -4.35 7.84 -4.15
CA VAL A 80 -4.85 9.18 -4.42
C VAL A 80 -4.94 9.93 -3.10
N SER A 81 -4.54 11.20 -3.11
CA SER A 81 -4.72 12.11 -1.98
C SER A 81 -5.95 12.99 -2.20
N ASP A 82 -6.97 12.80 -1.39
CA ASP A 82 -8.15 13.64 -1.40
C ASP A 82 -7.81 15.07 -0.97
N GLY A 83 -6.92 15.24 0.01
CA GLY A 83 -6.48 16.54 0.49
C GLY A 83 -5.83 17.40 -0.60
N ILE A 84 -5.01 16.78 -1.48
CA ILE A 84 -4.37 17.47 -2.61
C ILE A 84 -5.38 17.73 -3.74
N SER A 85 -6.29 16.80 -4.00
CA SER A 85 -7.24 16.91 -5.10
C SER A 85 -8.51 17.68 -4.75
N MET A 86 -8.74 18.01 -3.48
CA MET A 86 -9.93 18.69 -3.00
C MET A 86 -10.17 20.02 -3.73
N GLY A 87 -11.42 20.24 -4.15
CA GLY A 87 -11.82 21.44 -4.90
C GLY A 87 -11.39 21.46 -6.38
N THR A 88 -10.68 20.43 -6.86
CA THR A 88 -10.23 20.31 -8.25
C THR A 88 -10.99 19.22 -9.01
N PHE A 89 -10.80 19.15 -10.33
CA PHE A 89 -11.30 18.04 -11.15
C PHE A 89 -10.76 16.68 -10.67
N GLY A 90 -9.54 16.66 -10.12
CA GLY A 90 -8.88 15.46 -9.59
C GLY A 90 -9.69 14.72 -8.53
N MET A 91 -10.55 15.41 -7.78
CA MET A 91 -11.39 14.79 -6.75
C MET A 91 -12.35 13.73 -7.30
N ARG A 92 -12.68 13.77 -8.60
CA ARG A 92 -13.52 12.76 -9.27
C ARG A 92 -12.87 11.38 -9.33
N TYR A 93 -11.56 11.29 -9.16
CA TYR A 93 -10.79 10.04 -9.15
C TYR A 93 -10.65 9.44 -7.75
N SER A 94 -11.03 10.16 -6.70
CA SER A 94 -10.92 9.71 -5.32
C SER A 94 -11.67 8.41 -5.07
N LEU A 95 -12.99 8.39 -5.26
CA LEU A 95 -13.78 7.16 -5.03
C LEU A 95 -13.44 6.02 -6.00
N PRO A 96 -13.29 6.25 -7.32
CA PRO A 96 -12.91 5.18 -8.25
C PRO A 96 -11.55 4.56 -7.94
N SER A 97 -10.63 5.27 -7.29
CA SER A 97 -9.32 4.73 -6.94
C SER A 97 -9.39 3.50 -6.04
N ARG A 98 -10.44 3.35 -5.23
CA ARG A 98 -10.64 2.17 -4.37
C ARG A 98 -10.77 0.90 -5.19
N ASP A 99 -11.55 0.94 -6.26
CA ASP A 99 -11.75 -0.22 -7.13
C ASP A 99 -10.45 -0.58 -7.86
N ILE A 100 -9.74 0.43 -8.38
CA ILE A 100 -8.46 0.23 -9.07
C ILE A 100 -7.40 -0.35 -8.11
N ILE A 101 -7.34 0.13 -6.87
CA ILE A 101 -6.45 -0.42 -5.84
C ILE A 101 -6.81 -1.89 -5.57
N ALA A 102 -8.09 -2.17 -5.36
CA ALA A 102 -8.57 -3.52 -5.13
C ALA A 102 -8.24 -4.45 -6.30
N ASP A 103 -8.56 -4.04 -7.52
CA ASP A 103 -8.32 -4.81 -8.75
C ASP A 103 -6.83 -5.06 -8.98
N SER A 104 -5.96 -4.05 -8.73
CA SER A 104 -4.52 -4.21 -8.91
C SER A 104 -3.90 -5.16 -7.89
N MET A 105 -4.30 -5.07 -6.62
CA MET A 105 -3.82 -5.99 -5.58
C MET A 105 -4.29 -7.42 -5.84
N GLU A 106 -5.57 -7.61 -6.14
CA GLU A 106 -6.14 -8.90 -6.49
C GLU A 106 -5.44 -9.51 -7.71
N THR A 107 -5.23 -8.72 -8.75
CA THR A 107 -4.55 -9.16 -9.98
C THR A 107 -3.15 -9.70 -9.69
N VAL A 108 -2.33 -8.94 -8.96
CA VAL A 108 -0.96 -9.37 -8.65
C VAL A 108 -0.95 -10.62 -7.78
N VAL A 109 -1.74 -10.64 -6.70
CA VAL A 109 -1.76 -11.78 -5.77
C VAL A 109 -2.24 -13.06 -6.44
N GLN A 110 -3.25 -12.97 -7.30
CA GLN A 110 -3.76 -14.13 -8.05
C GLN A 110 -2.78 -14.59 -9.12
N ALA A 111 -2.28 -13.67 -9.95
CA ALA A 111 -1.38 -14.00 -11.06
C ALA A 111 -0.04 -14.57 -10.56
N MET A 112 0.49 -14.06 -9.47
CA MET A 112 1.76 -14.50 -8.88
C MET A 112 1.59 -15.65 -7.88
N SER A 113 0.37 -16.10 -7.66
CA SER A 113 0.04 -17.21 -6.75
C SER A 113 0.53 -17.02 -5.31
N TYR A 114 0.47 -15.79 -4.77
CA TYR A 114 0.89 -15.53 -3.40
C TYR A 114 -0.05 -16.18 -2.39
N ASP A 115 0.51 -16.74 -1.31
CA ASP A 115 -0.24 -17.47 -0.27
C ASP A 115 -0.92 -16.55 0.74
N GLY A 116 -0.39 -15.36 0.91
CA GLY A 116 -0.94 -14.33 1.80
C GLY A 116 -0.63 -12.93 1.31
N LEU A 117 -1.28 -11.94 1.92
CA LEU A 117 -1.16 -10.53 1.55
C LEU A 117 -0.97 -9.66 2.79
N ILE A 118 0.04 -8.81 2.77
CA ILE A 118 0.15 -7.69 3.70
C ILE A 118 -0.01 -6.41 2.89
N THR A 119 -1.02 -5.60 3.23
CA THR A 119 -1.25 -4.31 2.60
C THR A 119 -0.66 -3.21 3.47
N VAL A 120 0.13 -2.32 2.88
CA VAL A 120 0.78 -1.18 3.55
C VAL A 120 0.21 0.09 2.94
N VAL A 121 -0.73 0.69 3.64
CA VAL A 121 -1.59 1.74 3.09
C VAL A 121 -1.68 2.95 4.01
N GLY A 122 -1.80 4.11 3.40
CA GLY A 122 -2.13 5.38 4.04
C GLY A 122 -3.29 6.03 3.28
N CYS A 123 -3.79 7.12 3.80
CA CYS A 123 -4.90 7.87 3.21
C CYS A 123 -6.25 7.13 3.24
N ASP A 124 -7.33 7.91 3.27
CA ASP A 124 -8.70 7.44 3.60
C ASP A 124 -9.35 6.58 2.50
N LYS A 125 -8.96 6.72 1.23
CA LYS A 125 -9.49 5.90 0.13
C LYS A 125 -8.65 4.65 -0.15
N ASN A 126 -7.37 4.68 0.21
CA ASN A 126 -6.47 3.56 -0.04
C ASN A 126 -6.77 2.37 0.88
N MET A 127 -7.11 2.65 2.15
CA MET A 127 -7.47 1.59 3.11
C MET A 127 -8.69 0.77 2.70
N PRO A 128 -9.85 1.36 2.37
CA PRO A 128 -10.99 0.59 1.91
C PRO A 128 -10.72 -0.15 0.60
N GLY A 129 -9.91 0.41 -0.32
CA GLY A 129 -9.48 -0.30 -1.52
C GLY A 129 -8.69 -1.57 -1.20
N ALA A 130 -7.73 -1.48 -0.28
CA ALA A 130 -6.98 -2.65 0.19
C ALA A 130 -7.87 -3.68 0.89
N LEU A 131 -8.79 -3.23 1.75
CA LEU A 131 -9.74 -4.12 2.43
C LEU A 131 -10.63 -4.86 1.42
N MET A 132 -11.09 -4.19 0.38
CA MET A 132 -11.85 -4.82 -0.72
C MET A 132 -11.03 -5.94 -1.38
N ALA A 133 -9.74 -5.71 -1.67
CA ALA A 133 -8.86 -6.74 -2.23
C ALA A 133 -8.72 -7.95 -1.29
N MET A 134 -8.47 -7.70 0.00
CA MET A 134 -8.34 -8.75 1.02
C MET A 134 -9.58 -9.63 1.10
N LEU A 135 -10.78 -9.03 1.08
CA LEU A 135 -12.05 -9.76 1.13
C LEU A 135 -12.31 -10.57 -0.14
N ARG A 136 -11.95 -10.04 -1.33
CA ARG A 136 -12.10 -10.76 -2.61
C ARG A 136 -11.15 -11.94 -2.73
N LEU A 137 -9.94 -11.80 -2.21
CA LEU A 137 -8.90 -12.83 -2.27
C LEU A 137 -9.18 -14.03 -1.37
N ASP A 138 -9.84 -13.82 -0.24
CA ASP A 138 -10.09 -14.86 0.79
C ASP A 138 -8.80 -15.63 1.14
N ARG A 139 -7.71 -14.89 1.37
CA ARG A 139 -6.40 -15.40 1.78
C ARG A 139 -5.99 -14.79 3.11
N PRO A 140 -5.11 -15.44 3.88
CA PRO A 140 -4.52 -14.83 5.07
C PRO A 140 -3.97 -13.44 4.75
N SER A 141 -4.47 -12.42 5.42
CA SER A 141 -4.12 -11.05 5.09
C SER A 141 -4.04 -10.15 6.32
N ILE A 142 -3.15 -9.16 6.27
CA ILE A 142 -2.98 -8.14 7.31
C ILE A 142 -3.00 -6.77 6.63
N LEU A 143 -3.80 -5.85 7.17
CA LEU A 143 -3.77 -4.45 6.78
C LEU A 143 -2.90 -3.66 7.78
N VAL A 144 -1.86 -3.03 7.28
CA VAL A 144 -0.99 -2.13 8.03
C VAL A 144 -1.31 -0.70 7.62
N TYR A 145 -1.83 0.08 8.56
CA TYR A 145 -2.06 1.50 8.37
C TYR A 145 -0.80 2.30 8.70
N GLY A 146 -0.32 3.09 7.76
CA GLY A 146 0.91 3.88 7.90
C GLY A 146 0.81 5.11 8.81
N GLY A 147 -0.36 5.38 9.37
CA GLY A 147 -0.59 6.54 10.23
C GLY A 147 -1.08 7.78 9.46
N THR A 148 -1.24 8.88 10.20
CA THR A 148 -1.58 10.20 9.68
C THR A 148 -0.33 10.98 9.31
N ILE A 149 -0.50 12.08 8.55
CA ILE A 149 0.59 13.02 8.30
C ILE A 149 0.96 13.77 9.59
N ASP A 150 2.21 14.21 9.68
CA ASP A 150 2.65 15.07 10.76
C ASP A 150 1.96 16.45 10.67
N SER A 151 1.72 17.06 11.82
CA SER A 151 1.20 18.42 11.89
C SER A 151 2.25 19.44 11.44
N GLY A 152 1.80 20.52 10.80
CA GLY A 152 2.60 21.72 10.63
C GLY A 152 2.70 22.51 11.95
N CYS A 153 3.58 23.52 12.01
CA CYS A 153 3.68 24.42 13.15
C CYS A 153 3.81 25.88 12.68
N TYR A 154 2.95 26.73 13.21
CA TYR A 154 3.02 28.18 13.03
C TYR A 154 2.69 28.90 14.34
N ASN A 155 3.52 29.84 14.75
CA ASN A 155 3.39 30.57 16.02
C ASN A 155 3.17 29.65 17.24
N ASN A 156 3.93 28.55 17.34
CA ASN A 156 3.83 27.53 18.39
C ASN A 156 2.45 26.82 18.47
N LYS A 157 1.67 26.87 17.40
CA LYS A 157 0.42 26.10 17.27
C LYS A 157 0.63 24.99 16.27
N GLU A 158 0.15 23.80 16.60
CA GLU A 158 0.07 22.70 15.65
C GLU A 158 -1.06 22.98 14.65
N LEU A 159 -0.78 22.76 13.38
CA LEU A 159 -1.70 22.99 12.27
C LEU A 159 -1.84 21.73 11.43
N ASP A 160 -3.04 21.50 10.97
CA ASP A 160 -3.38 20.42 10.05
C ASP A 160 -3.99 20.96 8.74
N VAL A 161 -4.48 20.09 7.89
CA VAL A 161 -5.11 20.49 6.63
C VAL A 161 -6.39 21.30 6.85
N VAL A 162 -7.09 21.10 7.96
CA VAL A 162 -8.30 21.86 8.31
C VAL A 162 -7.93 23.28 8.66
N SER A 163 -6.87 23.47 9.42
CA SER A 163 -6.33 24.81 9.77
C SER A 163 -6.03 25.66 8.52
N ALA A 164 -5.56 25.05 7.43
CA ALA A 164 -5.35 25.76 6.17
C ALA A 164 -6.67 26.27 5.55
N PHE A 165 -7.75 25.51 5.63
CA PHE A 165 -9.08 25.95 5.18
C PHE A 165 -9.67 27.01 6.09
N GLU A 166 -9.45 26.92 7.41
CA GLU A 166 -9.87 27.95 8.38
C GLU A 166 -9.18 29.27 8.11
N ALA A 167 -7.86 29.25 7.93
CA ALA A 167 -7.09 30.44 7.58
C ALA A 167 -7.55 31.08 6.25
N TRP A 168 -7.85 30.25 5.24
CA TRP A 168 -8.44 30.75 4.00
C TRP A 168 -9.80 31.44 4.25
N GLY A 169 -10.66 30.86 5.07
CA GLY A 169 -11.95 31.46 5.45
C GLY A 169 -11.76 32.79 6.20
N GLU A 170 -10.78 32.88 7.09
CA GLU A 170 -10.45 34.10 7.82
C GLU A 170 -9.91 35.21 6.90
N LYS A 171 -9.04 34.84 5.92
CA LYS A 171 -8.57 35.75 4.89
C LYS A 171 -9.72 36.30 4.04
N VAL A 172 -10.62 35.44 3.54
CA VAL A 172 -11.78 35.87 2.73
C VAL A 172 -12.71 36.77 3.53
N SER A 173 -12.86 36.56 4.84
CA SER A 173 -13.67 37.41 5.73
C SER A 173 -12.95 38.68 6.20
N GLY A 174 -11.70 38.90 5.80
CA GLY A 174 -10.91 40.09 6.16
C GLY A 174 -10.40 40.11 7.61
N LYS A 175 -10.37 38.96 8.28
CA LYS A 175 -9.85 38.86 9.66
C LYS A 175 -8.32 38.77 9.72
N ILE A 176 -7.72 38.20 8.70
CA ILE A 176 -6.27 38.12 8.53
C ILE A 176 -5.85 38.64 7.16
N ASN A 177 -4.59 39.03 6.98
CA ASN A 177 -4.07 39.53 5.71
C ASN A 177 -3.28 38.43 4.96
N GLU A 178 -2.74 38.77 3.78
CA GLU A 178 -2.03 37.82 2.89
C GLU A 178 -0.73 37.27 3.49
N SER A 179 -0.13 37.97 4.43
CA SER A 179 1.15 37.57 5.05
C SER A 179 0.99 36.73 6.32
N GLU A 180 -0.21 36.64 6.82
CA GLU A 180 -0.59 35.78 7.95
C GLU A 180 -1.12 34.43 7.49
#